data_0f6e2fc9a6a8821860e954ad3a35e5d9
#
_entry.id   0f6e2fc9a6a8821860e954ad3a35e5d9
#
_cell.length_a   1.000
_cell.length_b   1.000
_cell.length_c   1.000
_cell.angle_alpha   90.00
_cell.angle_beta   90.00
_cell.angle_gamma   90.00
#
_symmetry.space_group_name_H-M   'P 1'
#
loop_
_entity.id
_entity.type
_entity.pdbx_description
1 polymer ?
#
loop_
_entity_poly.entity_id
_entity_poly.type
_entity_poly.pdbx_seq_one_letter_code
_entity_poly.pdbx_strand_id
1 'polypeptide(L)'
;MSTQPPSVPRRPATVLPPLPSPRTIMLAGLGGAGATLVLFSLAQWSGLAFVMAPFGATCVLAFALPDSPLSQPRSIVGGHLIATMVGLAVGNLLGVSPWTMALAVGLAIALMLATRTTHAPAGADPLLVMLAMPDWWFLLTPVLSGALTLVAVAYGYHRLTGRADYPRYWL
;
A
#
# COMPACT_ATOMS: atom_id res chain seq x y z
N MET A 1 47.47 -31.48 12.95
CA MET A 1 46.53 -30.89 11.97
C MET A 1 45.53 -30.06 12.74
N SER A 2 45.68 -28.73 12.75
CA SER A 2 44.76 -27.80 13.41
C SER A 2 43.63 -27.45 12.43
N THR A 3 42.46 -27.97 12.67
CA THR A 3 41.25 -27.60 11.91
C THR A 3 40.69 -26.31 12.48
N GLN A 4 41.02 -25.17 11.87
CA GLN A 4 40.32 -23.93 12.16
C GLN A 4 38.85 -24.07 11.76
N PRO A 5 37.89 -23.72 12.64
CA PRO A 5 36.47 -23.72 12.28
C PRO A 5 36.23 -22.70 11.15
N PRO A 6 35.30 -22.96 10.23
CA PRO A 6 34.98 -22.05 9.15
C PRO A 6 34.60 -20.66 9.71
N SER A 7 35.21 -19.61 9.21
CA SER A 7 34.90 -18.22 9.59
C SER A 7 33.48 -17.90 9.16
N VAL A 8 32.60 -17.66 10.11
CA VAL A 8 31.25 -17.12 9.83
C VAL A 8 31.42 -15.74 9.21
N PRO A 9 30.87 -15.49 8.00
CA PRO A 9 30.94 -14.17 7.40
C PRO A 9 30.31 -13.15 8.33
N ARG A 10 31.08 -12.14 8.73
CA ARG A 10 30.55 -11.02 9.52
C ARG A 10 29.48 -10.34 8.67
N ARG A 11 28.22 -10.26 9.17
CA ARG A 11 27.21 -9.41 8.56
C ARG A 11 27.75 -8.00 8.48
N PRO A 12 27.67 -7.32 7.32
CA PRO A 12 28.05 -5.93 7.23
C PRO A 12 27.28 -5.13 8.28
N ALA A 13 27.94 -4.18 8.94
CA ALA A 13 27.29 -3.29 9.89
C ALA A 13 26.08 -2.64 9.19
N THR A 14 24.91 -2.72 9.82
CA THR A 14 23.69 -2.05 9.32
C THR A 14 23.89 -0.55 9.42
N VAL A 15 24.29 0.07 8.32
CA VAL A 15 24.37 1.53 8.20
C VAL A 15 23.01 2.05 7.82
N LEU A 16 22.53 3.11 8.51
CA LEU A 16 21.30 3.81 8.12
C LEU A 16 21.39 4.25 6.65
N PRO A 17 20.29 4.16 5.88
CA PRO A 17 20.26 4.71 4.53
C PRO A 17 20.68 6.19 4.54
N PRO A 18 21.38 6.66 3.50
CA PRO A 18 21.76 8.07 3.42
C PRO A 18 20.51 8.97 3.40
N LEU A 19 20.62 10.15 4.03
CA LEU A 19 19.53 11.13 4.04
C LEU A 19 19.23 11.57 2.59
N PRO A 20 17.95 11.52 2.14
CA PRO A 20 17.59 12.00 0.82
C PRO A 20 17.85 13.52 0.68
N SER A 21 18.00 13.98 -0.56
CA SER A 21 18.18 15.41 -0.80
C SER A 21 16.96 16.22 -0.34
N PRO A 22 17.12 17.50 0.09
CA PRO A 22 15.99 18.36 0.47
C PRO A 22 14.93 18.46 -0.63
N ARG A 23 15.34 18.47 -1.90
CA ARG A 23 14.44 18.43 -3.06
C ARG A 23 13.60 17.17 -3.07
N THR A 24 14.22 16.00 -2.87
CA THR A 24 13.50 14.70 -2.82
C THR A 24 12.48 14.66 -1.68
N ILE A 25 12.87 15.15 -0.49
CA ILE A 25 11.98 15.21 0.67
C ILE A 25 10.76 16.10 0.38
N MET A 26 11.00 17.31 -0.14
CA MET A 26 9.94 18.26 -0.47
C MET A 26 9.01 17.69 -1.55
N LEU A 27 9.57 17.14 -2.63
CA LEU A 27 8.77 16.57 -3.70
C LEU A 27 7.92 15.38 -3.21
N ALA A 28 8.48 14.47 -2.40
CA ALA A 28 7.70 13.35 -1.85
C ALA A 28 6.50 13.84 -1.01
N GLY A 29 6.73 14.85 -0.16
CA GLY A 29 5.66 15.47 0.62
C GLY A 29 4.57 16.13 -0.24
N LEU A 30 4.98 16.90 -1.27
CA LEU A 30 4.04 17.52 -2.21
C LEU A 30 3.27 16.51 -3.03
N GLY A 31 3.92 15.39 -3.44
CA GLY A 31 3.26 14.28 -4.13
C GLY A 31 2.16 13.65 -3.29
N GLY A 32 2.46 13.31 -2.04
CA GLY A 32 1.47 12.75 -1.10
C GLY A 32 0.33 13.70 -0.80
N ALA A 33 0.63 14.98 -0.53
CA ALA A 33 -0.38 16.02 -0.30
C ALA A 33 -1.27 16.22 -1.52
N GLY A 34 -0.69 16.31 -2.72
CA GLY A 34 -1.42 16.46 -3.97
C GLY A 34 -2.34 15.29 -4.27
N ALA A 35 -1.84 14.05 -4.08
CA ALA A 35 -2.66 12.85 -4.26
C ALA A 35 -3.84 12.81 -3.30
N THR A 36 -3.60 13.12 -2.04
CA THR A 36 -4.66 13.19 -1.02
C THR A 36 -5.70 14.26 -1.36
N LEU A 37 -5.25 15.45 -1.81
CA LEU A 37 -6.14 16.53 -2.25
C LEU A 37 -7.01 16.09 -3.44
N VAL A 38 -6.43 15.38 -4.43
CA VAL A 38 -7.19 14.86 -5.58
C VAL A 38 -8.28 13.89 -5.11
N LEU A 39 -7.95 12.95 -4.20
CA LEU A 39 -8.94 12.01 -3.66
C LEU A 39 -10.09 12.72 -2.96
N PHE A 40 -9.80 13.70 -2.09
CA PHE A 40 -10.82 14.49 -1.41
C PHE A 40 -11.66 15.33 -2.37
N SER A 41 -11.03 15.93 -3.38
CA SER A 41 -11.74 16.72 -4.40
C SER A 41 -12.69 15.87 -5.22
N LEU A 42 -12.26 14.64 -5.62
CA LEU A 42 -13.12 13.70 -6.31
C LEU A 42 -14.28 13.23 -5.43
N ALA A 43 -14.03 12.97 -4.15
CA ALA A 43 -15.08 12.61 -3.20
C ALA A 43 -16.13 13.71 -3.06
N GLN A 44 -15.69 14.96 -2.91
CA GLN A 44 -16.62 16.11 -2.81
C GLN A 44 -17.41 16.34 -4.09
N TRP A 45 -16.75 16.23 -5.25
CA TRP A 45 -17.39 16.49 -6.54
C TRP A 45 -18.38 15.40 -6.94
N SER A 46 -18.05 14.14 -6.70
CA SER A 46 -18.87 12.99 -7.12
C SER A 46 -19.90 12.53 -6.08
N GLY A 47 -19.73 12.89 -4.82
CA GLY A 47 -20.51 12.34 -3.70
C GLY A 47 -20.14 10.89 -3.34
N LEU A 48 -19.14 10.30 -4.01
CA LEU A 48 -18.67 8.94 -3.75
C LEU A 48 -17.47 8.94 -2.80
N ALA A 49 -17.27 7.86 -2.07
CA ALA A 49 -16.09 7.69 -1.24
C ALA A 49 -14.85 7.41 -2.12
N PHE A 50 -13.78 8.15 -1.93
CA PHE A 50 -12.48 7.95 -2.59
C PHE A 50 -11.34 7.81 -1.58
N VAL A 51 -11.60 8.01 -0.30
CA VAL A 51 -10.59 8.08 0.74
C VAL A 51 -10.80 6.99 1.78
N MET A 52 -9.72 6.34 2.15
CA MET A 52 -9.65 5.48 3.33
C MET A 52 -8.28 5.66 4.02
N ALA A 53 -8.22 5.45 5.33
CA ALA A 53 -7.02 5.71 6.13
C ALA A 53 -5.74 5.01 5.61
N PRO A 54 -5.78 3.74 5.16
CA PRO A 54 -4.61 3.06 4.60
C PRO A 54 -3.98 3.77 3.38
N PHE A 55 -4.71 4.61 2.65
CA PHE A 55 -4.17 5.36 1.51
C PHE A 55 -3.10 6.39 1.91
N GLY A 56 -3.13 6.88 3.15
CA GLY A 56 -2.05 7.72 3.66
C GLY A 56 -0.69 7.00 3.64
N ALA A 57 -0.65 5.75 4.09
CA ALA A 57 0.56 4.92 4.02
C ALA A 57 0.90 4.52 2.57
N THR A 58 -0.10 4.32 1.70
CA THR A 58 0.11 4.13 0.26
C THR A 58 0.82 5.33 -0.36
N CYS A 59 0.45 6.56 0.02
CA CYS A 59 1.14 7.77 -0.43
C CYS A 59 2.61 7.78 -0.01
N VAL A 60 2.95 7.36 1.22
CA VAL A 60 4.35 7.23 1.65
C VAL A 60 5.12 6.31 0.71
N LEU A 61 4.59 5.13 0.41
CA LEU A 61 5.25 4.19 -0.50
C LEU A 61 5.33 4.75 -1.93
N ALA A 62 4.23 5.23 -2.48
CA ALA A 62 4.17 5.69 -3.86
C ALA A 62 5.09 6.89 -4.15
N PHE A 63 5.23 7.83 -3.20
CA PHE A 63 5.97 9.08 -3.43
C PHE A 63 7.36 9.12 -2.80
N ALA A 64 7.59 8.41 -1.68
CA ALA A 64 8.90 8.38 -1.03
C ALA A 64 9.73 7.13 -1.40
N LEU A 65 9.09 6.01 -1.74
CA LEU A 65 9.74 4.73 -2.05
C LEU A 65 9.23 4.14 -3.39
N PRO A 66 9.21 4.91 -4.50
CA PRO A 66 8.61 4.48 -5.77
C PRO A 66 9.28 3.25 -6.40
N ASP A 67 10.55 2.98 -6.07
CA ASP A 67 11.29 1.81 -6.57
C ASP A 67 10.92 0.51 -5.85
N SER A 68 10.24 0.60 -4.71
CA SER A 68 9.82 -0.57 -3.94
C SER A 68 8.84 -1.44 -4.74
N PRO A 69 8.98 -2.77 -4.71
CA PRO A 69 7.95 -3.67 -5.23
C PRO A 69 6.56 -3.42 -4.61
N LEU A 70 6.53 -2.95 -3.37
CA LEU A 70 5.31 -2.64 -2.65
C LEU A 70 4.58 -1.40 -3.18
N SER A 71 5.27 -0.55 -3.97
CA SER A 71 4.78 0.73 -4.51
C SER A 71 4.28 0.63 -5.95
N GLN A 72 4.31 -0.57 -6.53
CA GLN A 72 3.93 -0.76 -7.93
C GLN A 72 2.40 -0.84 -8.09
N PRO A 73 1.84 -0.44 -9.24
CA PRO A 73 0.38 -0.44 -9.47
C PRO A 73 -0.29 -1.77 -9.14
N ARG A 74 0.30 -2.88 -9.57
CA ARG A 74 -0.17 -4.23 -9.23
C ARG A 74 -0.32 -4.44 -7.72
N SER A 75 0.70 -4.04 -6.95
CA SER A 75 0.71 -4.19 -5.50
C SER A 75 -0.29 -3.27 -4.82
N ILE A 76 -0.37 -2.00 -5.25
CA ILE A 76 -1.33 -1.03 -4.69
C ILE A 76 -2.76 -1.51 -4.93
N VAL A 77 -3.15 -1.72 -6.19
CA VAL A 77 -4.54 -2.07 -6.52
C VAL A 77 -4.89 -3.47 -6.02
N GLY A 78 -4.06 -4.46 -6.34
CA GLY A 78 -4.31 -5.85 -5.97
C GLY A 78 -4.27 -6.08 -4.45
N GLY A 79 -3.33 -5.44 -3.76
CA GLY A 79 -3.20 -5.52 -2.31
C GLY A 79 -4.43 -5.00 -1.58
N HIS A 80 -4.87 -3.78 -1.89
CA HIS A 80 -6.07 -3.21 -1.28
C HIS A 80 -7.34 -4.01 -1.60
N LEU A 81 -7.52 -4.47 -2.84
CA LEU A 81 -8.68 -5.28 -3.20
C LEU A 81 -8.71 -6.61 -2.44
N ILE A 82 -7.60 -7.35 -2.43
CA ILE A 82 -7.51 -8.65 -1.76
C ILE A 82 -7.74 -8.48 -0.26
N ALA A 83 -7.05 -7.54 0.37
CA ALA A 83 -7.11 -7.36 1.81
C ALA A 83 -8.52 -6.91 2.27
N THR A 84 -9.14 -5.98 1.55
CA THR A 84 -10.53 -5.55 1.82
C THR A 84 -11.52 -6.69 1.62
N MET A 85 -11.39 -7.45 0.52
CA MET A 85 -12.26 -8.61 0.24
C MET A 85 -12.18 -9.65 1.35
N VAL A 86 -10.96 -9.95 1.83
CA VAL A 86 -10.75 -10.88 2.94
C VAL A 86 -11.40 -10.36 4.21
N GLY A 87 -11.21 -9.09 4.54
CA GLY A 87 -11.82 -8.48 5.73
C GLY A 87 -13.33 -8.54 5.71
N LEU A 88 -13.96 -8.17 4.57
CA LEU A 88 -15.40 -8.26 4.39
C LEU A 88 -15.90 -9.70 4.46
N ALA A 89 -15.23 -10.64 3.79
CA ALA A 89 -15.63 -12.05 3.80
C ALA A 89 -15.55 -12.65 5.21
N VAL A 90 -14.46 -12.47 5.90
CA VAL A 90 -14.27 -13.00 7.27
C VAL A 90 -15.27 -12.34 8.23
N GLY A 91 -15.45 -11.02 8.15
CA GLY A 91 -16.39 -10.30 9.01
C GLY A 91 -17.85 -10.76 8.82
N ASN A 92 -18.27 -10.97 7.56
CA ASN A 92 -19.62 -11.41 7.26
C ASN A 92 -19.87 -12.90 7.59
N LEU A 93 -18.85 -13.77 7.42
CA LEU A 93 -19.01 -15.20 7.62
C LEU A 93 -18.80 -15.62 9.08
N LEU A 94 -17.82 -15.01 9.76
CA LEU A 94 -17.38 -15.43 11.09
C LEU A 94 -17.66 -14.39 12.19
N GLY A 95 -18.19 -13.22 11.82
CA GLY A 95 -18.39 -12.11 12.72
C GLY A 95 -17.11 -11.36 13.09
N VAL A 96 -17.26 -10.31 13.90
CA VAL A 96 -16.16 -9.42 14.30
C VAL A 96 -15.73 -9.75 15.74
N SER A 97 -14.47 -10.16 15.87
CA SER A 97 -13.81 -10.43 17.15
C SER A 97 -12.30 -10.24 17.00
N PRO A 98 -11.53 -10.10 18.08
CA PRO A 98 -10.07 -10.03 17.98
C PRO A 98 -9.45 -11.22 17.21
N TRP A 99 -10.01 -12.41 17.36
CA TRP A 99 -9.53 -13.63 16.71
C TRP A 99 -9.82 -13.65 15.20
N THR A 100 -11.05 -13.27 14.80
CA THR A 100 -11.42 -13.19 13.38
C THR A 100 -10.72 -12.05 12.66
N MET A 101 -10.47 -10.93 13.33
CA MET A 101 -9.65 -9.84 12.81
C MET A 101 -8.19 -10.26 12.59
N ALA A 102 -7.58 -10.97 13.55
CA ALA A 102 -6.24 -11.52 13.40
C ALA A 102 -6.17 -12.53 12.25
N LEU A 103 -7.17 -13.41 12.13
CA LEU A 103 -7.30 -14.34 11.01
C LEU A 103 -7.38 -13.60 9.67
N ALA A 104 -8.20 -12.57 9.57
CA ALA A 104 -8.38 -11.80 8.35
C ALA A 104 -7.07 -11.11 7.91
N VAL A 105 -6.32 -10.52 8.84
CA VAL A 105 -5.00 -9.93 8.55
C VAL A 105 -4.02 -11.01 8.06
N GLY A 106 -3.96 -12.16 8.74
CA GLY A 106 -3.08 -13.27 8.35
C GLY A 106 -3.41 -13.81 6.95
N LEU A 107 -4.71 -14.01 6.65
CA LEU A 107 -5.17 -14.45 5.33
C LEU A 107 -4.86 -13.42 4.25
N ALA A 108 -5.09 -12.13 4.51
CA ALA A 108 -4.76 -11.06 3.58
C ALA A 108 -3.27 -11.05 3.23
N ILE A 109 -2.39 -11.16 4.22
CA ILE A 109 -0.94 -11.25 4.01
C ILE A 109 -0.60 -12.46 3.15
N ALA A 110 -1.13 -13.65 3.48
CA ALA A 110 -0.86 -14.88 2.75
C ALA A 110 -1.30 -14.78 1.28
N LEU A 111 -2.51 -14.26 1.03
CA LEU A 111 -3.04 -14.08 -0.32
C LEU A 111 -2.28 -13.02 -1.11
N MET A 112 -1.92 -11.89 -0.51
CA MET A 112 -1.07 -10.89 -1.16
C MET A 112 0.29 -11.46 -1.58
N LEU A 113 0.90 -12.29 -0.73
CA LEU A 113 2.16 -12.99 -1.07
C LEU A 113 1.96 -13.99 -2.21
N ALA A 114 0.94 -14.82 -2.14
CA ALA A 114 0.64 -15.84 -3.14
C ALA A 114 0.34 -15.24 -4.52
N THR A 115 -0.30 -14.08 -4.56
CA THR A 115 -0.66 -13.37 -5.80
C THR A 115 0.41 -12.37 -6.26
N ARG A 116 1.50 -12.21 -5.51
CA ARG A 116 2.55 -11.21 -5.77
C ARG A 116 2.01 -9.77 -5.82
N THR A 117 1.07 -9.46 -4.94
CA THR A 117 0.45 -8.13 -4.80
C THR A 117 0.71 -7.54 -3.42
N THR A 118 1.82 -7.91 -2.79
CA THR A 118 2.14 -7.44 -1.45
C THR A 118 2.20 -5.92 -1.41
N HIS A 119 1.33 -5.33 -0.58
CA HIS A 119 1.25 -3.89 -0.33
C HIS A 119 1.05 -3.66 1.16
N ALA A 120 2.08 -3.16 1.84
CA ALA A 120 2.06 -3.06 3.30
C ALA A 120 0.87 -2.24 3.86
N PRO A 121 0.49 -1.08 3.26
CA PRO A 121 -0.67 -0.32 3.71
C PRO A 121 -1.98 -1.12 3.71
N ALA A 122 -2.15 -2.02 2.74
CA ALA A 122 -3.35 -2.85 2.63
C ALA A 122 -3.52 -3.83 3.80
N GLY A 123 -2.45 -4.10 4.57
CA GLY A 123 -2.55 -4.90 5.79
C GLY A 123 -3.50 -4.32 6.85
N ALA A 124 -3.84 -3.03 6.77
CA ALA A 124 -4.81 -2.38 7.64
C ALA A 124 -6.27 -2.50 7.15
N ASP A 125 -6.49 -2.85 5.89
CA ASP A 125 -7.84 -2.88 5.31
C ASP A 125 -8.78 -3.88 5.99
N PRO A 126 -8.34 -5.13 6.34
CA PRO A 126 -9.20 -6.05 7.06
C PRO A 126 -9.71 -5.47 8.39
N LEU A 127 -8.83 -4.80 9.12
CA LEU A 127 -9.19 -4.17 10.40
C LEU A 127 -10.21 -3.05 10.19
N LEU A 128 -9.96 -2.19 9.19
CA LEU A 128 -10.84 -1.08 8.86
C LEU A 128 -12.24 -1.57 8.51
N VAL A 129 -12.34 -2.52 7.57
CA VAL A 129 -13.66 -2.97 7.09
C VAL A 129 -14.41 -3.84 8.09
N MET A 130 -13.70 -4.62 8.91
CA MET A 130 -14.34 -5.39 9.97
C MET A 130 -14.85 -4.52 11.12
N LEU A 131 -14.20 -3.40 11.41
CA LEU A 131 -14.70 -2.46 12.41
C LEU A 131 -15.87 -1.63 11.91
N ALA A 132 -15.90 -1.30 10.61
CA ALA A 132 -16.95 -0.48 10.01
C ALA A 132 -18.09 -1.30 9.42
N MET A 133 -17.86 -2.56 9.04
CA MET A 133 -18.79 -3.48 8.36
C MET A 133 -19.58 -2.81 7.23
N PRO A 134 -18.89 -2.15 6.27
CA PRO A 134 -19.54 -1.58 5.12
C PRO A 134 -20.10 -2.68 4.20
N ASP A 135 -20.96 -2.28 3.26
CA ASP A 135 -21.42 -3.18 2.20
C ASP A 135 -20.31 -3.49 1.18
N TRP A 136 -20.57 -4.43 0.26
CA TRP A 136 -19.60 -4.86 -0.76
C TRP A 136 -19.26 -3.78 -1.79
N TRP A 137 -20.08 -2.69 -1.90
CA TRP A 137 -19.76 -1.55 -2.74
C TRP A 137 -18.47 -0.84 -2.30
N PHE A 138 -18.08 -1.02 -1.05
CA PHE A 138 -16.82 -0.51 -0.53
C PHE A 138 -15.60 -0.98 -1.34
N LEU A 139 -15.66 -2.18 -1.96
CA LEU A 139 -14.61 -2.66 -2.87
C LEU A 139 -14.48 -1.81 -4.13
N LEU A 140 -15.58 -1.28 -4.66
CA LEU A 140 -15.54 -0.41 -5.84
C LEU A 140 -15.21 1.02 -5.45
N THR A 141 -15.82 1.51 -4.38
CA THR A 141 -15.58 2.85 -3.86
C THR A 141 -15.66 2.81 -2.33
N PRO A 142 -14.58 3.14 -1.60
CA PRO A 142 -13.36 3.86 -2.04
C PRO A 142 -12.21 2.98 -2.57
N VAL A 143 -12.23 1.63 -2.42
CA VAL A 143 -11.01 0.82 -2.57
C VAL A 143 -10.46 0.85 -3.99
N LEU A 144 -11.20 0.35 -4.96
CA LEU A 144 -10.73 0.31 -6.36
C LEU A 144 -10.57 1.71 -6.94
N SER A 145 -11.59 2.56 -6.81
CA SER A 145 -11.56 3.93 -7.35
C SER A 145 -10.42 4.76 -6.76
N GLY A 146 -10.24 4.70 -5.44
CA GLY A 146 -9.17 5.42 -4.77
C GLY A 146 -7.79 4.87 -5.10
N ALA A 147 -7.60 3.54 -5.12
CA ALA A 147 -6.33 2.92 -5.49
C ALA A 147 -5.92 3.26 -6.94
N LEU A 148 -6.86 3.19 -7.89
CA LEU A 148 -6.60 3.59 -9.28
C LEU A 148 -6.27 5.08 -9.40
N THR A 149 -6.96 5.94 -8.67
CA THR A 149 -6.67 7.37 -8.62
C THR A 149 -5.27 7.63 -8.07
N LEU A 150 -4.88 6.97 -6.97
CA LEU A 150 -3.52 7.09 -6.41
C LEU A 150 -2.45 6.66 -7.41
N VAL A 151 -2.66 5.53 -8.10
CA VAL A 151 -1.74 5.06 -9.14
C VAL A 151 -1.63 6.06 -10.29
N ALA A 152 -2.75 6.60 -10.77
CA ALA A 152 -2.76 7.59 -11.85
C ALA A 152 -2.04 8.88 -11.45
N VAL A 153 -2.31 9.38 -10.24
CA VAL A 153 -1.62 10.58 -9.71
C VAL A 153 -0.13 10.32 -9.53
N ALA A 154 0.26 9.17 -8.95
CA ALA A 154 1.66 8.81 -8.78
C ALA A 154 2.39 8.69 -10.13
N TYR A 155 1.75 8.07 -11.11
CA TYR A 155 2.29 7.97 -12.47
C TYR A 155 2.55 9.35 -13.10
N GLY A 156 1.53 10.21 -13.11
CA GLY A 156 1.66 11.57 -13.65
C GLY A 156 2.70 12.40 -12.89
N TYR A 157 2.69 12.33 -11.57
CA TYR A 157 3.65 13.00 -10.71
C TYR A 157 5.10 12.59 -11.02
N HIS A 158 5.38 11.30 -11.11
CA HIS A 158 6.74 10.83 -11.39
C HIS A 158 7.22 11.24 -12.79
N ARG A 159 6.34 11.24 -13.78
CA ARG A 159 6.65 11.75 -15.12
C ARG A 159 7.00 13.24 -15.09
N LEU A 160 6.23 14.06 -14.38
CA LEU A 160 6.46 15.51 -14.26
C LEU A 160 7.73 15.85 -13.46
N THR A 161 8.10 15.00 -12.50
CA THR A 161 9.30 15.20 -11.68
C THR A 161 10.58 14.59 -12.27
N GLY A 162 10.50 14.01 -13.47
CA GLY A 162 11.64 13.46 -14.21
C GLY A 162 11.95 12.00 -13.91
N ARG A 163 11.05 11.27 -13.24
CA ARG A 163 11.17 9.83 -13.00
C ARG A 163 10.40 9.03 -14.06
N ALA A 164 11.01 8.84 -15.22
CA ALA A 164 10.40 8.10 -16.31
C ALA A 164 10.31 6.58 -16.08
N ASP A 165 10.99 6.07 -15.08
CA ASP A 165 11.10 4.64 -14.72
C ASP A 165 10.04 4.15 -13.73
N TYR A 166 9.13 5.00 -13.28
CA TYR A 166 7.95 4.60 -12.51
C TYR A 166 6.72 4.48 -13.45
N PRO A 167 5.94 3.41 -13.35
CA PRO A 167 6.17 2.21 -12.53
C PRO A 167 7.23 1.28 -13.16
N ARG A 168 7.88 0.46 -12.32
CA ARG A 168 8.82 -0.57 -12.76
C ARG A 168 8.12 -1.69 -13.55
N TYR A 169 6.88 -1.98 -13.18
CA TYR A 169 5.99 -2.92 -13.86
C TYR A 169 4.52 -2.62 -13.51
N TRP A 170 3.61 -3.00 -14.38
CA TRP A 170 2.16 -2.83 -14.20
C TRP A 170 1.48 -4.10 -13.69
N LEU A 171 1.86 -5.27 -14.21
CA LEU A 171 1.26 -6.59 -13.93
C LEU A 171 2.31 -7.64 -13.57
#